data_0dc96ef8ab297f31589c3603b33960a6
#
_entry.id   0dc96ef8ab297f31589c3603b33960a6
#
_cell.length_a   1.000
_cell.length_b   1.000
_cell.length_c   1.000
_cell.angle_alpha   90.00
_cell.angle_beta   90.00
_cell.angle_gamma   90.00
#
_symmetry.space_group_name_H-M   'P 1'
#
loop_
_entity.id
_entity.type
_entity.pdbx_description
1 polymer ?
#
loop_
_entity_poly.entity_id
_entity_poly.type
_entity_poly.pdbx_seq_one_letter_code
_entity_poly.pdbx_strand_id
1 'polypeptide(L)'
;MIAFPASLLILNGKSADNLPLRDVIAELRDEGVEIHVRVTWEKGDAQRYVDEARQLGVETVIAGGGDGTINEVSTALIQSQ
;
A
#
# COMPACT_ATOMS: atom_id res chain seq x y z
N MET A 1 -15.56 -16.02 11.17
CA MET A 1 -14.68 -14.82 11.10
C MET A 1 -14.00 -14.80 9.75
N ILE A 2 -14.05 -13.67 9.05
CA ILE A 2 -13.35 -13.52 7.78
C ILE A 2 -11.94 -13.04 8.07
N ALA A 3 -10.95 -13.81 7.60
CA ALA A 3 -9.56 -13.41 7.69
C ALA A 3 -9.19 -12.59 6.46
N PHE A 4 -8.64 -11.40 6.67
CA PHE A 4 -8.14 -10.55 5.59
C PHE A 4 -6.64 -10.82 5.40
N PRO A 5 -6.16 -10.85 4.15
CA PRO A 5 -4.73 -11.01 3.91
C PRO A 5 -3.96 -9.80 4.44
N ALA A 6 -2.76 -10.03 4.92
CA ALA A 6 -1.85 -8.94 5.27
C ALA A 6 -1.58 -8.11 4.01
N SER A 7 -1.64 -6.81 4.14
CA SER A 7 -1.60 -5.90 2.99
C SER A 7 -0.60 -4.77 3.19
N LEU A 8 -0.02 -4.32 2.10
CA LEU A 8 0.78 -3.10 2.08
C LEU A 8 0.08 -2.09 1.16
N LEU A 9 -0.27 -0.95 1.73
CA LEU A 9 -0.98 0.12 1.03
C LEU A 9 0.02 1.21 0.64
N ILE A 10 0.14 1.47 -0.64
CA ILE A 10 1.03 2.49 -1.18
C ILE A 10 0.20 3.69 -1.62
N LEU A 11 0.47 4.85 -1.04
CA LEU A 11 -0.24 6.09 -1.30
C LEU A 11 0.72 7.15 -1.83
N ASN A 12 0.21 8.08 -2.64
CA ASN A 12 0.99 9.30 -2.90
C ASN A 12 0.76 10.29 -1.75
N GLY A 13 1.60 11.35 -1.67
CA GLY A 13 1.52 12.32 -0.59
C GLY A 13 0.15 12.97 -0.45
N LYS A 14 -0.53 13.20 -1.56
CA LYS A 14 -1.84 13.82 -1.60
C LYS A 14 -2.91 12.92 -0.98
N SER A 15 -2.86 11.62 -1.30
CA SER A 15 -3.81 10.65 -0.76
C SER A 15 -3.56 10.36 0.71
N ALA A 16 -2.31 10.52 1.17
CA ALA A 16 -1.95 10.30 2.56
C ALA A 16 -2.63 11.29 3.51
N ASP A 17 -3.05 12.45 3.01
CA ASP A 17 -3.76 13.45 3.80
C ASP A 17 -5.27 13.22 3.90
N ASN A 18 -5.76 12.15 3.31
CA ASN A 18 -7.18 11.81 3.33
C ASN A 18 -7.58 11.28 4.70
N LEU A 19 -8.26 12.12 5.50
CA LEU A 19 -8.66 11.76 6.85
C LEU A 19 -9.65 10.59 6.89
N PRO A 20 -10.70 10.54 6.04
CA PRO A 20 -11.59 9.38 6.01
C PRO A 20 -10.85 8.07 5.74
N LEU A 21 -9.85 8.09 4.88
CA LEU A 21 -9.05 6.90 4.62
C LEU A 21 -8.25 6.47 5.85
N ARG A 22 -7.67 7.42 6.56
CA ARG A 22 -6.96 7.14 7.82
C ARG A 22 -7.86 6.49 8.85
N ASP A 23 -9.10 6.98 8.96
CA ASP A 23 -10.07 6.44 9.91
C ASP A 23 -10.44 4.99 9.56
N VAL A 24 -10.64 4.70 8.29
CA VAL A 24 -10.94 3.33 7.83
C VAL A 24 -9.78 2.39 8.15
N ILE A 25 -8.55 2.83 7.89
CA ILE A 25 -7.36 2.03 8.19
C ILE A 25 -7.25 1.76 9.69
N ALA A 26 -7.50 2.77 10.51
CA ALA A 26 -7.47 2.61 11.97
C ALA A 26 -8.50 1.60 12.44
N GLU A 27 -9.72 1.66 11.90
CA GLU A 27 -10.77 0.70 12.22
C GLU A 27 -10.39 -0.73 11.85
N LEU A 28 -9.83 -0.91 10.66
CA LEU A 28 -9.40 -2.24 10.20
C LEU A 28 -8.29 -2.80 11.09
N ARG A 29 -7.35 -1.96 11.49
CA ARG A 29 -6.29 -2.38 12.40
C ARG A 29 -6.83 -2.79 13.76
N ASP A 30 -7.82 -2.04 14.26
CA ASP A 30 -8.49 -2.38 15.52
C ASP A 30 -9.21 -3.74 15.44
N GLU A 31 -9.64 -4.12 14.26
CA GLU A 31 -10.26 -5.42 14.00
C GLU A 31 -9.24 -6.55 13.79
N GLY A 32 -7.96 -6.23 13.85
CA GLY A 32 -6.90 -7.22 13.71
C GLY A 32 -6.36 -7.39 12.30
N VAL A 33 -6.74 -6.52 11.38
CA VAL A 33 -6.22 -6.59 10.01
C VAL A 33 -4.81 -5.99 9.96
N GLU A 34 -3.87 -6.71 9.38
CA GLU A 34 -2.49 -6.23 9.22
C GLU A 34 -2.40 -5.37 7.96
N ILE A 35 -2.23 -4.07 8.15
CA ILE A 35 -2.08 -3.10 7.05
C ILE A 35 -0.84 -2.26 7.29
N HIS A 36 0.10 -2.33 6.37
CA HIS A 36 1.29 -1.48 6.35
C HIS A 36 1.04 -0.34 5.38
N VAL A 37 1.29 0.90 5.79
CA VAL A 37 1.06 2.07 4.95
C VAL A 37 2.41 2.68 4.57
N ARG A 38 2.59 2.97 3.29
CA ARG A 38 3.78 3.62 2.75
C ARG A 38 3.38 4.76 1.84
N VAL A 39 4.14 5.84 1.86
CA VAL A 39 3.86 7.04 1.07
C VAL A 39 4.98 7.26 0.08
N THR A 40 4.62 7.46 -1.19
CA THR A 40 5.60 7.76 -2.22
C THR A 40 5.90 9.25 -2.28
N TRP A 41 7.16 9.61 -2.40
CA TRP A 41 7.65 10.98 -2.51
C TRP A 41 8.38 11.21 -3.82
N GLU A 42 9.12 10.21 -4.28
CA GLU A 42 10.02 10.30 -5.43
C GLU A 42 9.87 9.10 -6.34
N LYS A 43 10.36 9.28 -7.56
CA LYS A 43 10.44 8.18 -8.50
C LYS A 43 11.31 7.06 -7.91
N GLY A 44 10.83 5.84 -8.02
CA GLY A 44 11.51 4.67 -7.48
C GLY A 44 10.97 4.20 -6.12
N ASP A 45 10.23 5.05 -5.42
CA ASP A 45 9.68 4.66 -4.12
C ASP A 45 8.70 3.49 -4.23
N ALA A 46 7.88 3.48 -5.27
CA ALA A 46 6.92 2.38 -5.46
C ALA A 46 7.62 1.04 -5.61
N GLN A 47 8.72 0.99 -6.38
CA GLN A 47 9.51 -0.24 -6.54
C GLN A 47 10.08 -0.70 -5.19
N ARG A 48 10.62 0.24 -4.43
CA ARG A 48 11.21 -0.06 -3.12
C ARG A 48 10.15 -0.65 -2.18
N TYR A 49 8.93 -0.09 -2.19
CA TYR A 49 7.86 -0.58 -1.33
C TYR A 49 7.31 -1.94 -1.77
N VAL A 50 7.27 -2.19 -3.07
CA VAL A 50 6.89 -3.52 -3.56
C VAL A 50 7.92 -4.56 -3.10
N ASP A 51 9.20 -4.23 -3.17
CA ASP A 51 10.26 -5.11 -2.67
C ASP A 51 10.13 -5.33 -1.17
N GLU A 52 9.80 -4.27 -0.42
CA GLU A 52 9.56 -4.38 1.02
C GLU A 52 8.38 -5.31 1.33
N ALA A 53 7.31 -5.21 0.54
CA ALA A 53 6.14 -6.09 0.70
C ALA A 53 6.53 -7.56 0.58
N ARG A 54 7.41 -7.89 -0.36
CA ARG A 54 7.93 -9.24 -0.52
C ARG A 54 8.71 -9.68 0.70
N GLN A 55 9.57 -8.81 1.22
CA GLN A 55 10.38 -9.09 2.41
C GLN A 55 9.52 -9.30 3.64
N LEU A 56 8.44 -8.55 3.77
CA LEU A 56 7.49 -8.67 4.87
C LEU A 56 6.58 -9.89 4.73
N GLY A 57 6.51 -10.48 3.56
CA GLY A 57 5.64 -11.61 3.30
C GLY A 57 4.17 -11.25 3.21
N VAL A 58 3.83 -9.99 2.91
CA VAL A 58 2.44 -9.60 2.74
C VAL A 58 1.90 -10.14 1.42
N GLU A 59 0.62 -10.49 1.42
CA GLU A 59 -0.01 -11.16 0.29
C GLU A 59 -0.61 -10.18 -0.73
N THR A 60 -0.88 -8.96 -0.31
CA THR A 60 -1.62 -8.00 -1.13
C THR A 60 -0.95 -6.63 -1.10
N VAL A 61 -0.79 -6.04 -2.27
CA VAL A 61 -0.33 -4.65 -2.41
C VAL A 61 -1.49 -3.85 -2.98
N ILE A 62 -1.84 -2.77 -2.30
CA ILE A 62 -2.94 -1.90 -2.70
C ILE A 62 -2.36 -0.54 -3.09
N ALA A 63 -2.72 -0.05 -4.25
CA ALA A 63 -2.30 1.27 -4.70
C ALA A 63 -3.44 2.27 -4.54
N GLY A 64 -3.19 3.33 -3.77
CA GLY A 64 -4.15 4.42 -3.61
C GLY A 64 -3.56 5.74 -4.08
N GLY A 65 -4.30 6.46 -4.91
CA GLY A 65 -3.87 7.73 -5.45
C GLY A 65 -4.33 7.93 -6.88
N GLY A 66 -3.63 8.80 -7.61
CA GLY A 66 -3.94 9.05 -9.01
C GLY A 66 -3.35 7.99 -9.93
N ASP A 67 -3.61 8.17 -11.23
CA ASP A 67 -3.18 7.24 -12.27
C ASP A 67 -1.67 7.01 -12.27
N GLY A 68 -0.88 8.04 -11.95
CA GLY A 68 0.57 7.93 -11.88
C GLY A 68 1.03 6.94 -10.83
N THR A 69 0.44 6.98 -9.63
CA THR A 69 0.77 6.05 -8.56
C THR A 69 0.39 4.63 -8.93
N ILE A 70 -0.78 4.45 -9.51
CA ILE A 70 -1.25 3.13 -9.95
C ILE A 70 -0.30 2.54 -10.99
N ASN A 71 0.12 3.35 -11.97
CA ASN A 71 1.06 2.90 -13.00
C ASN A 71 2.41 2.52 -12.40
N GLU A 72 2.94 3.32 -11.49
CA GLU A 72 4.23 3.04 -10.85
C GLU A 72 4.20 1.73 -10.07
N VAL A 73 3.14 1.52 -9.29
CA VAL A 73 2.98 0.30 -8.49
C VAL A 73 2.80 -0.91 -9.41
N SER A 74 1.98 -0.79 -10.45
CA SER A 74 1.76 -1.88 -11.41
C SER A 74 3.07 -2.28 -12.12
N THR A 75 3.85 -1.28 -12.54
CA THR A 75 5.14 -1.52 -13.18
C THR A 75 6.10 -2.22 -12.21
N ALA A 76 6.14 -1.76 -10.96
CA ALA A 76 6.99 -2.35 -9.93
C ALA A 76 6.61 -3.81 -9.66
N LEU A 77 5.32 -4.12 -9.62
CA LEU A 77 4.85 -5.49 -9.42
C LEU A 77 5.28 -6.41 -10.56
N ILE A 78 5.20 -5.92 -11.80
CA ILE A 78 5.63 -6.69 -12.97
C ILE A 78 7.13 -6.95 -12.92
N GLN A 79 7.93 -5.94 -12.59
CA GLN A 79 9.38 -6.06 -12.51
C GLN A 79 9.84 -6.97 -11.38
N SER A 80 9.02 -7.13 -10.35
CA SER A 80 9.35 -7.94 -9.18
C SER A 80 9.05 -9.43 -9.34
N GLN A 81 8.45 -9.81 -10.44
CA GLN A 81 8.12 -11.23 -10.70
C GLN A 81 9.34 -12.06 -11.04
#